data_1c64288f316751e3bc7a2fa55cd9a73d
#
_entry.id   1c64288f316751e3bc7a2fa55cd9a73d
#
_cell.length_a   1.000
_cell.length_b   1.000
_cell.length_c   1.000
_cell.angle_alpha   90.00
_cell.angle_beta   90.00
_cell.angle_gamma   90.00
#
_symmetry.space_group_name_H-M   'P 1'
#
loop_
_entity.id
_entity.type
_entity.pdbx_description
1 polymer ?
#
loop_
_entity_poly.entity_id
_entity_poly.type
_entity_poly.pdbx_seq_one_letter_code
_entity_poly.pdbx_strand_id
1 'polypeptide(L)'
;VAIDQRIGLETFDLLVRRQMPLGPVMIDHAARRVGFFLNSRWQERFVRFLARATDNPPPYRYLGDNSFVVVPGPMPMSGDRYQWLRAPVRRPEADPLRAVALAFMFVAAADLLARVDHYSEQYPNPEAATAEVLEAAANEE
;
A
#
# COMPACT_ATOMS: atom_id res chain seq x y z
N VAL A 1 -9.70 -0.14 -4.19
CA VAL A 1 -9.09 -0.95 -3.12
C VAL A 1 -8.27 -0.04 -2.22
N ALA A 2 -8.59 -0.01 -0.93
CA ALA A 2 -7.86 0.75 0.07
C ALA A 2 -7.03 -0.19 0.95
N ILE A 3 -5.74 0.12 1.09
CA ILE A 3 -4.74 -0.68 1.77
C ILE A 3 -4.02 0.20 2.80
N ASP A 4 -3.55 -0.39 3.90
CA ASP A 4 -2.67 0.31 4.84
C ASP A 4 -1.51 1.00 4.12
N GLN A 5 -1.14 2.18 4.58
CA GLN A 5 -0.17 3.04 3.89
C GLN A 5 1.17 2.36 3.64
N ARG A 6 1.71 1.64 4.62
CA ARG A 6 3.03 1.00 4.50
C ARG A 6 3.01 -0.09 3.43
N ILE A 7 2.04 -0.99 3.48
CA ILE A 7 1.87 -2.05 2.48
C ILE A 7 1.48 -1.46 1.12
N GLY A 8 0.61 -0.45 1.12
CA GLY A 8 0.15 0.20 -0.10
C GLY A 8 1.26 0.92 -0.86
N LEU A 9 2.17 1.62 -0.18
CA LEU A 9 3.32 2.26 -0.81
C LEU A 9 4.30 1.24 -1.39
N GLU A 10 4.57 0.15 -0.68
CA GLU A 10 5.41 -0.94 -1.20
C GLU A 10 4.74 -1.63 -2.39
N THR A 11 3.42 -1.86 -2.34
CA THR A 11 2.65 -2.40 -3.47
C THR A 11 2.77 -1.50 -4.70
N PHE A 12 2.60 -0.19 -4.52
CA PHE A 12 2.74 0.80 -5.58
C PHE A 12 4.14 0.78 -6.20
N ASP A 13 5.18 0.76 -5.37
CA ASP A 13 6.56 0.72 -5.81
C ASP A 13 6.88 -0.58 -6.59
N LEU A 14 6.41 -1.73 -6.14
CA LEU A 14 6.56 -3.00 -6.86
C LEU A 14 5.87 -2.97 -8.23
N LEU A 15 4.64 -2.42 -8.32
CA LEU A 15 3.92 -2.29 -9.58
C LEU A 15 4.67 -1.40 -10.58
N VAL A 16 5.19 -0.26 -10.12
CA VAL A 16 5.95 0.68 -10.96
C VAL A 16 7.27 0.08 -11.40
N ARG A 17 8.06 -0.46 -10.49
CA ARG A 17 9.37 -1.05 -10.80
C ARG A 17 9.29 -2.23 -11.76
N ARG A 18 8.22 -3.02 -11.68
CA ARG A 18 8.00 -4.19 -12.55
C ARG A 18 7.22 -3.85 -13.81
N GLN A 19 6.92 -2.57 -14.04
CA GLN A 19 6.16 -2.10 -15.21
C GLN A 19 4.83 -2.84 -15.40
N MET A 20 4.15 -3.14 -14.29
CA MET A 20 2.86 -3.81 -14.28
C MET A 20 1.73 -2.83 -14.64
N PRO A 21 0.61 -3.34 -15.21
CA PRO A 21 -0.55 -2.49 -15.47
C PRO A 21 -1.06 -1.83 -14.20
N LEU A 22 -1.17 -0.50 -14.22
CA LEU A 22 -1.52 0.30 -13.05
C LEU A 22 -2.48 1.43 -13.45
N GLY A 23 -3.57 1.57 -12.73
CA GLY A 23 -4.51 2.67 -12.82
C GLY A 23 -4.14 3.85 -11.92
N PRO A 24 -5.06 4.77 -11.67
CA PRO A 24 -4.88 5.85 -10.72
C PRO A 24 -4.62 5.30 -9.31
N VAL A 25 -3.74 5.97 -8.58
CA VAL A 25 -3.41 5.64 -7.19
C VAL A 25 -3.35 6.93 -6.39
N MET A 26 -4.00 6.94 -5.23
CA MET A 26 -3.98 8.08 -4.31
C MET A 26 -3.54 7.67 -2.91
N ILE A 27 -3.08 8.64 -2.14
CA ILE A 27 -2.81 8.50 -0.71
C ILE A 27 -3.74 9.39 0.11
N ASP A 28 -4.30 8.85 1.18
CA ASP A 28 -4.96 9.59 2.25
C ASP A 28 -4.02 9.63 3.45
N HIS A 29 -3.37 10.77 3.64
CA HIS A 29 -2.38 10.94 4.71
C HIS A 29 -3.00 10.87 6.11
N ALA A 30 -4.21 11.37 6.30
CA ALA A 30 -4.87 11.35 7.60
C ALA A 30 -5.35 9.96 8.00
N ALA A 31 -5.92 9.20 7.06
CA ALA A 31 -6.33 7.82 7.30
C ALA A 31 -5.17 6.81 7.20
N ARG A 32 -3.99 7.24 6.74
CA ARG A 32 -2.82 6.40 6.47
C ARG A 32 -3.16 5.22 5.56
N ARG A 33 -3.76 5.55 4.41
CA ARG A 33 -4.20 4.57 3.42
C ARG A 33 -3.77 4.95 2.02
N VAL A 34 -3.52 3.93 1.21
CA VAL A 34 -3.30 4.07 -0.24
C VAL A 34 -4.49 3.45 -0.95
N GLY A 35 -5.08 4.19 -1.88
CA GLY A 35 -6.22 3.79 -2.68
C GLY A 35 -5.81 3.47 -4.12
N PHE A 36 -6.08 2.24 -4.57
CA PHE A 36 -5.89 1.79 -5.94
C PHE A 36 -7.25 1.75 -6.65
N PHE A 37 -7.38 2.48 -7.74
CA PHE A 37 -8.62 2.53 -8.50
C PHE A 37 -8.70 1.38 -9.49
N LEU A 38 -9.72 0.57 -9.34
CA LEU A 38 -10.09 -0.52 -10.25
C LEU A 38 -11.52 -0.33 -10.72
N ASN A 39 -11.84 -0.90 -11.88
CA ASN A 39 -13.23 -1.00 -12.31
C ASN A 39 -14.00 -1.91 -11.34
N SER A 40 -15.22 -1.49 -10.92
CA SER A 40 -16.07 -2.26 -10.01
C SER A 40 -16.37 -3.68 -10.50
N ARG A 41 -16.46 -3.86 -11.83
CA ARG A 41 -16.67 -5.17 -12.46
C ARG A 41 -15.52 -6.17 -12.23
N TRP A 42 -14.36 -5.71 -11.74
CA TRP A 42 -13.19 -6.56 -11.51
C TRP A 42 -13.05 -7.01 -10.06
N GLN A 43 -14.01 -6.70 -9.20
CA GLN A 43 -13.96 -7.09 -7.79
C GLN A 43 -13.82 -8.61 -7.62
N GLU A 44 -14.64 -9.40 -8.29
CA GLU A 44 -14.56 -10.86 -8.21
C GLU A 44 -13.23 -11.40 -8.74
N ARG A 45 -12.71 -10.77 -9.80
CA ARG A 45 -11.40 -11.12 -10.35
C ARG A 45 -10.29 -10.85 -9.35
N PHE A 46 -10.29 -9.67 -8.74
CA PHE A 46 -9.34 -9.31 -7.69
C PHE A 46 -9.36 -10.30 -6.52
N VAL A 47 -10.54 -10.58 -5.98
CA VAL A 47 -10.70 -11.53 -4.86
C VAL A 47 -10.24 -12.95 -5.24
N ARG A 48 -10.54 -13.39 -6.45
CA ARG A 48 -10.13 -14.72 -6.94
C ARG A 48 -8.61 -14.85 -7.04
N PHE A 49 -7.93 -13.85 -7.58
CA PHE A 49 -6.48 -13.86 -7.69
C PHE A 49 -5.78 -13.66 -6.36
N LEU A 50 -6.37 -12.86 -5.48
CA LEU A 50 -5.88 -12.73 -4.11
C LEU A 50 -5.91 -14.07 -3.36
N ALA A 51 -7.00 -14.83 -3.48
CA ALA A 51 -7.13 -16.17 -2.90
C ALA A 51 -6.15 -17.20 -3.50
N ARG A 52 -5.72 -17.01 -4.75
CA ARG A 52 -4.66 -17.82 -5.36
C ARG A 52 -3.26 -17.46 -4.88
N ALA A 53 -3.05 -16.21 -4.52
CA ALA A 53 -1.75 -15.72 -4.09
C ALA A 53 -1.46 -16.06 -2.63
N THR A 54 -2.48 -16.16 -1.77
CA THR A 54 -2.33 -16.45 -0.35
C THR A 54 -3.61 -17.01 0.26
N ASP A 55 -3.45 -17.88 1.25
CA ASP A 55 -4.56 -18.39 2.07
C ASP A 55 -4.93 -17.39 3.20
N ASN A 56 -4.05 -16.45 3.50
CA ASN A 56 -4.25 -15.44 4.54
C ASN A 56 -4.00 -14.03 3.99
N PRO A 57 -4.97 -13.43 3.27
CA PRO A 57 -4.79 -12.14 2.66
C PRO A 57 -4.60 -11.05 3.71
N PRO A 58 -3.67 -10.09 3.46
CA PRO A 58 -3.53 -8.93 4.34
C PRO A 58 -4.82 -8.09 4.33
N PRO A 59 -5.08 -7.33 5.39
CA PRO A 59 -6.29 -6.52 5.50
C PRO A 59 -6.40 -5.48 4.36
N TYR A 60 -7.54 -5.43 3.73
CA TYR A 60 -7.88 -4.43 2.71
C TYR A 60 -9.36 -4.10 2.73
N ARG A 61 -9.74 -3.02 2.04
CA ARG A 61 -11.13 -2.63 1.87
C ARG A 61 -11.42 -2.42 0.39
N TYR A 62 -12.39 -3.16 -0.15
CA TYR A 62 -12.89 -2.95 -1.49
C TYR A 62 -14.13 -2.05 -1.44
N LEU A 63 -14.05 -0.87 -2.05
CA LEU A 63 -15.18 0.03 -2.21
C LEU A 63 -15.76 -0.21 -3.60
N GLY A 64 -16.89 -0.89 -3.64
CA GLY A 64 -17.60 -1.28 -4.87
C GLY A 64 -18.62 -0.24 -5.32
N ASP A 65 -19.59 -0.69 -6.12
CA ASP A 65 -20.70 0.13 -6.58
C ASP A 65 -21.46 0.77 -5.41
N ASN A 66 -21.97 1.99 -5.61
CA ASN A 66 -22.63 2.82 -4.61
C ASN A 66 -21.76 3.28 -3.43
N SER A 67 -20.44 3.16 -3.53
CA SER A 67 -19.50 3.75 -2.59
C SER A 67 -19.01 5.11 -3.09
N PHE A 68 -18.77 6.01 -2.15
CA PHE A 68 -18.18 7.32 -2.45
C PHE A 68 -16.75 7.37 -1.95
N VAL A 69 -15.87 7.94 -2.74
CA VAL A 69 -14.45 8.15 -2.39
C VAL A 69 -14.11 9.62 -2.61
N VAL A 70 -13.51 10.23 -1.60
CA VAL A 70 -12.93 11.58 -1.76
C VAL A 70 -11.62 11.43 -2.53
N VAL A 71 -11.47 12.22 -3.59
CA VAL A 71 -10.27 12.22 -4.43
C VAL A 71 -9.55 13.54 -4.33
N PRO A 72 -8.23 13.59 -4.62
CA PRO A 72 -7.49 14.83 -4.68
C PRO A 72 -8.10 15.82 -5.67
N GLY A 73 -8.06 17.11 -5.30
CA GLY A 73 -8.50 18.19 -6.18
C GLY A 73 -7.60 18.35 -7.42
N PRO A 74 -8.06 19.15 -8.40
CA PRO A 74 -7.32 19.37 -9.66
C PRO A 74 -6.04 20.20 -9.47
N MET A 75 -5.94 20.93 -8.38
CA MET A 75 -4.75 21.76 -8.05
C MET A 75 -4.15 21.26 -6.73
N PRO A 76 -3.12 20.42 -6.79
CA PRO A 76 -2.49 19.90 -5.59
C PRO A 76 -1.77 21.02 -4.83
N MET A 77 -1.97 21.07 -3.51
CA MET A 77 -1.28 21.95 -2.61
C MET A 77 -0.41 21.16 -1.63
N SER A 78 0.67 21.78 -1.18
CA SER A 78 1.53 21.20 -0.15
C SER A 78 0.74 21.04 1.15
N GLY A 79 0.74 19.84 1.73
CA GLY A 79 0.01 19.53 2.96
C GLY A 79 -1.43 19.06 2.76
N ASP A 80 -1.89 18.91 1.52
CA ASP A 80 -3.21 18.32 1.25
C ASP A 80 -3.32 16.92 1.85
N ARG A 81 -4.47 16.64 2.44
CA ARG A 81 -4.78 15.31 3.00
C ARG A 81 -4.75 14.23 1.93
N TYR A 82 -5.29 14.51 0.74
CA TYR A 82 -5.38 13.59 -0.39
C TYR A 82 -4.41 14.01 -1.48
N GLN A 83 -3.59 13.09 -1.94
CA GLN A 83 -2.64 13.34 -3.03
C GLN A 83 -2.63 12.18 -4.02
N TRP A 84 -2.43 12.50 -5.31
CA TRP A 84 -2.20 11.49 -6.32
C TRP A 84 -0.76 10.98 -6.27
N LEU A 85 -0.59 9.67 -6.11
CA LEU A 85 0.69 9.00 -6.40
C LEU A 85 0.81 8.74 -7.91
N ARG A 86 -0.32 8.45 -8.54
CA ARG A 86 -0.49 8.36 -9.98
C ARG A 86 -1.85 8.96 -10.35
N ALA A 87 -1.82 10.07 -11.05
CA ALA A 87 -3.05 10.75 -11.46
C ALA A 87 -3.80 9.98 -12.56
N PRO A 88 -5.14 10.11 -12.63
CA PRO A 88 -5.91 9.54 -13.72
C PRO A 88 -5.54 10.19 -15.06
N VAL A 89 -5.54 9.39 -16.12
CA VAL A 89 -5.36 9.85 -17.50
C VAL A 89 -6.71 10.09 -18.18
N ARG A 90 -6.74 10.97 -19.20
CA ARG A 90 -7.97 11.35 -19.89
C ARG A 90 -8.70 10.18 -20.58
N ARG A 91 -7.96 9.16 -20.99
CA ARG A 91 -8.50 7.93 -21.57
C ARG A 91 -7.97 6.74 -20.78
N PRO A 92 -8.68 6.33 -19.72
CA PRO A 92 -8.27 5.18 -18.95
C PRO A 92 -8.41 3.92 -19.82
N GLU A 93 -7.30 3.22 -19.99
CA GLU A 93 -7.35 1.89 -20.58
C GLU A 93 -8.03 0.93 -19.60
N ALA A 94 -9.04 0.23 -20.07
CA ALA A 94 -9.70 -0.82 -19.31
C ALA A 94 -8.89 -2.12 -19.40
N ASP A 95 -7.78 -2.19 -18.67
CA ASP A 95 -6.94 -3.39 -18.63
C ASP A 95 -7.31 -4.26 -17.44
N PRO A 96 -7.95 -5.42 -17.66
CA PRO A 96 -8.32 -6.35 -16.60
C PRO A 96 -7.13 -6.96 -15.86
N LEU A 97 -5.92 -6.89 -16.43
CA LEU A 97 -4.69 -7.31 -15.77
C LEU A 97 -4.32 -6.43 -14.57
N ARG A 98 -4.88 -5.22 -14.48
CA ARG A 98 -4.67 -4.36 -13.29
C ARG A 98 -5.14 -5.02 -12.00
N ALA A 99 -6.26 -5.72 -12.02
CA ALA A 99 -6.79 -6.42 -10.85
C ALA A 99 -5.86 -7.59 -10.44
N VAL A 100 -5.35 -8.32 -11.42
CA VAL A 100 -4.43 -9.44 -11.21
C VAL A 100 -3.09 -8.94 -10.66
N ALA A 101 -2.52 -7.92 -11.30
CA ALA A 101 -1.26 -7.31 -10.90
C ALA A 101 -1.33 -6.77 -9.47
N LEU A 102 -2.41 -6.05 -9.13
CA LEU A 102 -2.62 -5.53 -7.80
C LEU A 102 -2.70 -6.66 -6.76
N ALA A 103 -3.48 -7.71 -7.02
CA ALA A 103 -3.63 -8.83 -6.09
C ALA A 103 -2.29 -9.48 -5.76
N PHE A 104 -1.48 -9.81 -6.78
CA PHE A 104 -0.17 -10.45 -6.57
C PHE A 104 0.86 -9.53 -5.93
N MET A 105 0.93 -8.26 -6.34
CA MET A 105 1.90 -7.32 -5.77
C MET A 105 1.52 -6.90 -4.35
N PHE A 106 0.25 -6.85 -4.01
CA PHE A 106 -0.23 -6.62 -2.65
C PHE A 106 0.24 -7.71 -1.69
N VAL A 107 0.10 -8.99 -2.07
CA VAL A 107 0.60 -10.12 -1.27
C VAL A 107 2.13 -10.08 -1.18
N ALA A 108 2.82 -9.86 -2.29
CA ALA A 108 4.27 -9.79 -2.31
C ALA A 108 4.82 -8.66 -1.42
N ALA A 109 4.16 -7.50 -1.41
CA ALA A 109 4.52 -6.38 -0.54
C ALA A 109 4.32 -6.72 0.94
N ALA A 110 3.19 -7.32 1.29
CA ALA A 110 2.91 -7.73 2.66
C ALA A 110 3.92 -8.78 3.17
N ASP A 111 4.24 -9.77 2.34
CA ASP A 111 5.23 -10.81 2.67
C ASP A 111 6.65 -10.25 2.81
N LEU A 112 7.01 -9.29 1.97
CA LEU A 112 8.31 -8.61 2.04
C LEU A 112 8.43 -7.85 3.36
N LEU A 113 7.43 -7.05 3.72
CA LEU A 113 7.43 -6.25 4.94
C LEU A 113 7.41 -7.13 6.19
N ALA A 114 6.66 -8.23 6.19
CA ALA A 114 6.66 -9.19 7.29
C ALA A 114 8.05 -9.82 7.51
N ARG A 115 8.78 -10.13 6.43
CA ARG A 115 10.17 -10.62 6.52
C ARG A 115 11.13 -9.57 7.05
N VAL A 116 10.98 -8.33 6.61
CA VAL A 116 11.79 -7.21 7.11
C VAL A 116 11.57 -6.98 8.59
N ASP A 117 10.31 -7.00 9.06
CA ASP A 117 9.97 -6.84 10.45
C ASP A 117 10.54 -7.97 11.31
N HIS A 118 10.39 -9.22 10.88
CA HIS A 118 10.95 -10.39 11.56
C HIS A 118 12.49 -10.34 11.64
N TYR A 119 13.15 -9.90 10.57
CA TYR A 119 14.61 -9.73 10.58
C TYR A 119 15.04 -8.64 11.57
N SER A 120 14.33 -7.52 11.63
CA SER A 120 14.61 -6.42 12.54
C SER A 120 14.42 -6.81 14.01
N GLU A 121 13.45 -7.69 14.31
CA GLU A 121 13.25 -8.24 15.64
C GLU A 121 14.40 -9.18 16.07
N GLN A 122 14.91 -10.00 15.13
CA GLN A 122 16.01 -10.92 15.39
C GLN A 122 17.37 -10.22 15.52
N TYR A 123 17.55 -9.11 14.80
CA TYR A 123 18.80 -8.37 14.73
C TYR A 123 18.53 -6.88 14.98
N PRO A 124 18.25 -6.50 16.27
CA PRO A 124 18.03 -5.10 16.61
C PRO A 124 19.28 -4.28 16.28
N ASN A 125 19.06 -3.07 15.79
CA ASN A 125 20.15 -2.18 15.40
C ASN A 125 21.08 -1.92 16.61
N PRO A 126 22.38 -2.20 16.51
CA PRO A 126 23.33 -2.00 17.61
C PRO A 126 23.40 -0.53 18.10
N GLU A 127 23.05 0.44 17.25
CA GLU A 127 22.99 1.85 17.67
C GLU A 127 21.82 2.12 18.63
N ALA A 128 20.68 1.46 18.45
CA ALA A 128 19.54 1.57 19.36
C ALA A 128 19.85 0.92 20.71
N ALA A 129 20.51 -0.24 20.71
CA ALA A 129 20.94 -0.94 21.93
C ALA A 129 21.98 -0.12 22.71
N THR A 130 22.86 0.60 22.01
CA THR A 130 23.87 1.47 22.66
C THR A 130 23.22 2.70 23.29
N ALA A 131 22.20 3.27 22.67
CA ALA A 131 21.45 4.41 23.20
C ALA A 131 20.68 4.03 24.49
N GLU A 132 20.02 2.88 24.50
CA GLU A 132 19.33 2.36 25.70
C GLU A 132 20.28 2.11 26.87
N VAL A 133 21.45 1.55 26.60
CA VAL A 133 22.46 1.30 27.63
C VAL A 133 23.03 2.61 28.19
N LEU A 134 23.25 3.61 27.34
CA LEU A 134 23.72 4.93 27.77
C LEU A 134 22.68 5.69 28.59
N GLU A 135 21.40 5.58 28.22
CA GLU A 135 20.30 6.21 28.94
C GLU A 135 20.05 5.52 30.32
N ALA A 136 20.17 4.20 30.37
CA ALA A 136 20.10 3.45 31.63
C ALA A 136 21.26 3.82 32.59
N ALA A 137 22.47 3.95 32.07
CA ALA A 137 23.65 4.34 32.87
C ALA A 137 23.56 5.79 33.37
N ALA A 138 22.93 6.69 32.62
CA ALA A 138 22.73 8.09 33.02
C ALA A 138 21.66 8.25 34.12
N ASN A 139 20.75 7.30 34.25
CA ASN A 139 19.69 7.32 35.28
C ASN A 139 20.09 6.64 36.60
N GLU A 140 21.25 6.02 36.68
CA GLU A 140 21.77 5.40 37.91
C GLU A 140 22.71 6.32 38.72
N GLU A 141 23.00 7.53 38.25
CA GLU A 141 23.71 8.58 38.99
C GLU A 141 22.73 9.58 39.63
#